data_debee47f00ef5ef83f72636fe9820dd9
#
_entry.id   debee47f00ef5ef83f72636fe9820dd9
#
_cell.length_a   1.000
_cell.length_b   1.000
_cell.length_c   1.000
_cell.angle_alpha   90.00
_cell.angle_beta   90.00
_cell.angle_gamma   90.00
#
_symmetry.space_group_name_H-M   'P 1'
#
loop_
_entity.id
_entity.type
_entity.pdbx_description
1 polymer ?
#
loop_
_entity_poly.entity_id
_entity_poly.type
_entity_poly.pdbx_seq_one_letter_code
_entity_poly.pdbx_strand_id
1 'polypeptide(L)'
;MIDKQRLPDLVRGLATEFEVVGPVAKGDSFVYAPLEDPGALRLDFDTTLLPPKEWFMPPRERIMRFATADNEVVDAGVDAPPRVLFGVHPCDVNGLQLMDNVFLGENPDPYYKARRENTLVVGISCTPTDTCFCNAWGTDETHWGFDIFLSDLGPDYFVSVRSVKGAELIDRHVESRQITDDDTRRFQEVTTRFKESFPAPLDTSQLPLLLDAKFDSSVWDELGERCLSCGACSMVCPTCYCFDVKDVLDPDHEGGERVRVWDSCMFRDFAAVAHGVNFRESRASRVKYRYYHKQWGYLSKFERVLCVGCGRCTRACLAGINPPEVIAALQGATSCEEVAPR
;
A
#
# COMPACT_ATOMS: atom_id res chain seq x y z
N MET A 1 20.90 15.48 -9.81
CA MET A 1 19.93 15.65 -10.92
C MET A 1 20.19 14.61 -12.00
N ILE A 2 19.14 14.06 -12.56
CA ILE A 2 19.18 13.11 -13.69
C ILE A 2 18.25 13.65 -14.78
N ASP A 3 18.74 13.73 -16.04
CA ASP A 3 17.90 14.03 -17.20
C ASP A 3 16.88 12.87 -17.40
N LYS A 4 15.61 13.20 -17.64
CA LYS A 4 14.55 12.19 -17.87
C LYS A 4 14.87 11.26 -19.05
N GLN A 5 15.57 11.73 -20.07
CA GLN A 5 15.96 10.93 -21.22
C GLN A 5 16.95 9.80 -20.83
N ARG A 6 17.64 9.95 -19.69
CA ARG A 6 18.58 8.95 -19.14
C ARG A 6 17.92 7.90 -18.25
N LEU A 7 16.63 8.07 -17.92
CA LEU A 7 15.92 7.10 -17.07
C LEU A 7 15.95 5.65 -17.63
N PRO A 8 15.76 5.42 -18.93
CA PRO A 8 15.89 4.07 -19.50
C PRO A 8 17.28 3.46 -19.29
N ASP A 9 18.35 4.26 -19.21
CA ASP A 9 19.71 3.78 -18.94
C ASP A 9 19.80 3.25 -17.51
N LEU A 10 19.25 4.00 -16.53
CA LEU A 10 19.18 3.55 -15.15
C LEU A 10 18.39 2.23 -15.05
N VAL A 11 17.21 2.14 -15.65
CA VAL A 11 16.36 0.93 -15.59
C VAL A 11 17.06 -0.26 -16.22
N ARG A 12 17.72 -0.09 -17.37
CA ARG A 12 18.53 -1.15 -18.02
C ARG A 12 19.69 -1.60 -17.15
N GLY A 13 20.39 -0.64 -16.54
CA GLY A 13 21.49 -0.95 -15.63
C GLY A 13 21.01 -1.76 -14.42
N LEU A 14 19.93 -1.34 -13.78
CA LEU A 14 19.34 -2.08 -12.64
C LEU A 14 18.92 -3.51 -13.05
N ALA A 15 18.38 -3.69 -14.25
CA ALA A 15 17.95 -5.00 -14.75
C ALA A 15 19.10 -5.98 -14.99
N THR A 16 20.36 -5.54 -14.98
CA THR A 16 21.53 -6.44 -15.05
C THR A 16 21.84 -7.13 -13.71
N GLU A 17 21.36 -6.58 -12.62
CA GLU A 17 21.67 -7.05 -11.26
C GLU A 17 20.43 -7.51 -10.48
N PHE A 18 19.23 -7.03 -10.86
CA PHE A 18 18.00 -7.20 -10.11
C PHE A 18 16.81 -7.58 -11.01
N GLU A 19 15.83 -8.23 -10.44
CA GLU A 19 14.48 -8.23 -10.99
C GLU A 19 13.90 -6.82 -10.82
N VAL A 20 13.72 -6.09 -11.91
CA VAL A 20 13.10 -4.76 -11.85
C VAL A 20 11.59 -4.90 -12.02
N VAL A 21 10.84 -4.45 -11.02
CA VAL A 21 9.38 -4.43 -11.00
C VAL A 21 8.92 -2.98 -11.01
N GLY A 22 8.01 -2.63 -11.90
CA GLY A 22 7.50 -1.28 -12.02
C GLY A 22 6.06 -1.23 -12.51
N PRO A 23 5.43 -0.04 -12.50
CA PRO A 23 4.09 0.14 -13.03
C PRO A 23 4.11 -0.02 -14.56
N VAL A 24 3.21 -0.88 -15.04
CA VAL A 24 2.94 -1.12 -16.47
C VAL A 24 1.45 -0.93 -16.76
N ALA A 25 1.12 -0.54 -17.99
CA ALA A 25 -0.26 -0.43 -18.43
C ALA A 25 -0.90 -1.82 -18.59
N LYS A 26 -2.15 -1.95 -18.11
CA LYS A 26 -2.99 -3.13 -18.25
C LYS A 26 -4.43 -2.71 -18.59
N GLY A 27 -4.75 -2.63 -19.88
CA GLY A 27 -5.98 -1.98 -20.34
C GLY A 27 -5.99 -0.51 -19.91
N ASP A 28 -7.08 -0.08 -19.27
CA ASP A 28 -7.27 1.28 -18.75
C ASP A 28 -6.70 1.48 -17.33
N SER A 29 -5.92 0.52 -16.84
CA SER A 29 -5.38 0.53 -15.48
C SER A 29 -3.86 0.29 -15.49
N PHE A 30 -3.25 0.44 -14.32
CA PHE A 30 -1.83 0.15 -14.11
C PHE A 30 -1.67 -0.94 -13.04
N VAL A 31 -0.64 -1.77 -13.22
CA VAL A 31 -0.24 -2.81 -12.26
C VAL A 31 1.28 -2.80 -12.09
N TYR A 32 1.76 -3.26 -10.95
CA TYR A 32 3.18 -3.58 -10.81
C TYR A 32 3.46 -4.93 -11.49
N ALA A 33 4.45 -4.98 -12.35
CA ALA A 33 4.90 -6.21 -13.00
C ALA A 33 6.42 -6.18 -13.23
N PRO A 34 7.07 -7.37 -13.37
CA PRO A 34 8.45 -7.44 -13.82
C PRO A 34 8.60 -6.77 -15.20
N LEU A 35 9.66 -5.99 -15.37
CA LEU A 35 9.95 -5.28 -16.61
C LEU A 35 10.88 -6.14 -17.47
N GLU A 36 10.33 -6.80 -18.48
CA GLU A 36 11.12 -7.48 -19.53
C GLU A 36 11.77 -6.46 -20.48
N ASP A 37 11.08 -5.35 -20.71
CA ASP A 37 11.56 -4.21 -21.49
C ASP A 37 11.47 -2.93 -20.64
N PRO A 38 12.56 -2.17 -20.46
CA PRO A 38 12.52 -0.87 -19.80
C PRO A 38 11.50 0.12 -20.37
N GLY A 39 11.18 0.01 -21.66
CA GLY A 39 10.17 0.82 -22.33
C GLY A 39 8.73 0.54 -21.89
N ALA A 40 8.48 -0.59 -21.21
CA ALA A 40 7.17 -0.90 -20.63
C ALA A 40 6.88 -0.12 -19.35
N LEU A 41 7.90 0.46 -18.70
CA LEU A 41 7.75 1.26 -17.49
C LEU A 41 6.90 2.51 -17.75
N ARG A 42 5.86 2.69 -16.97
CA ARG A 42 4.96 3.84 -17.04
C ARG A 42 5.03 4.61 -15.72
N LEU A 43 5.56 5.84 -15.78
CA LEU A 43 5.65 6.74 -14.61
C LEU A 43 4.61 7.86 -14.65
N ASP A 44 3.81 7.89 -15.68
CA ASP A 44 2.66 8.78 -15.88
C ASP A 44 1.34 8.21 -15.30
N PHE A 45 1.43 7.19 -14.46
CA PHE A 45 0.27 6.57 -13.82
C PHE A 45 -0.21 7.36 -12.60
N ASP A 46 -1.49 7.30 -12.35
CA ASP A 46 -2.14 7.93 -11.19
C ASP A 46 -2.15 7.00 -9.95
N THR A 47 -2.46 5.72 -10.15
CA THR A 47 -2.39 4.66 -9.15
C THR A 47 -2.43 3.28 -9.80
N THR A 48 -1.90 2.28 -9.14
CA THR A 48 -2.01 0.88 -9.57
C THR A 48 -3.22 0.20 -8.94
N LEU A 49 -3.75 -0.85 -9.59
CA LEU A 49 -4.88 -1.62 -9.08
C LEU A 49 -4.59 -2.21 -7.70
N LEU A 50 -3.48 -2.95 -7.58
CA LEU A 50 -2.97 -3.41 -6.30
C LEU A 50 -1.78 -2.53 -5.87
N PRO A 51 -1.62 -2.31 -4.57
CA PRO A 51 -0.48 -1.57 -4.04
C PRO A 51 0.79 -2.43 -4.07
N PRO A 52 1.99 -1.82 -4.00
CA PRO A 52 3.26 -2.54 -4.03
C PRO A 52 3.46 -3.55 -2.89
N LYS A 53 2.59 -3.56 -1.87
CA LYS A 53 2.64 -4.56 -0.79
C LYS A 53 2.58 -6.01 -1.29
N GLU A 54 1.98 -6.26 -2.46
CA GLU A 54 1.89 -7.60 -3.04
C GLU A 54 3.26 -8.25 -3.31
N TRP A 55 4.29 -7.44 -3.46
CA TRP A 55 5.67 -7.87 -3.66
C TRP A 55 6.39 -8.24 -2.36
N PHE A 56 5.85 -7.84 -1.22
CA PHE A 56 6.37 -8.17 0.12
C PHE A 56 5.49 -9.19 0.84
N MET A 57 4.19 -9.11 0.64
CA MET A 57 3.17 -10.03 1.14
C MET A 57 2.28 -10.44 -0.04
N PRO A 58 2.65 -11.49 -0.79
CA PRO A 58 1.90 -11.95 -1.94
C PRO A 58 0.45 -12.34 -1.58
N PRO A 59 -0.52 -12.20 -2.51
CA PRO A 59 -1.91 -12.62 -2.28
C PRO A 59 -2.06 -14.10 -1.89
N ARG A 60 -1.15 -14.95 -2.36
CA ARG A 60 -1.00 -16.34 -1.96
C ARG A 60 0.47 -16.69 -1.91
N GLU A 61 0.93 -17.26 -0.80
CA GLU A 61 2.27 -17.82 -0.67
C GLU A 61 2.26 -19.14 0.06
N ARG A 62 3.14 -20.03 -0.34
CA ARG A 62 3.40 -21.29 0.36
C ARG A 62 4.41 -21.03 1.48
N ILE A 63 4.03 -21.39 2.71
CA ILE A 63 4.90 -21.21 3.88
C ILE A 63 5.57 -22.51 4.33
N MET A 64 4.97 -23.68 4.02
CA MET A 64 5.62 -24.98 4.21
C MET A 64 5.03 -26.05 3.33
N ARG A 65 5.75 -27.16 3.18
CA ARG A 65 5.23 -28.45 2.72
C ARG A 65 5.26 -29.45 3.85
N PHE A 66 4.38 -30.43 3.80
CA PHE A 66 4.33 -31.55 4.73
C PHE A 66 4.04 -32.86 4.01
N ALA A 67 4.58 -33.97 4.53
CA ALA A 67 4.23 -35.31 4.14
C ALA A 67 3.26 -35.91 5.18
N THR A 68 2.26 -36.66 4.73
CA THR A 68 1.25 -37.24 5.62
C THR A 68 1.69 -38.60 6.21
N ALA A 69 2.61 -39.30 5.52
CA ALA A 69 3.03 -40.63 5.92
C ALA A 69 3.90 -40.66 7.18
N ASP A 70 4.77 -39.68 7.34
CA ASP A 70 5.78 -39.60 8.43
C ASP A 70 5.68 -38.32 9.24
N ASN A 71 4.70 -37.46 8.94
CA ASN A 71 4.54 -36.11 9.50
C ASN A 71 5.78 -35.24 9.31
N GLU A 72 6.58 -35.49 8.28
CA GLU A 72 7.73 -34.65 7.97
C GLU A 72 7.25 -33.28 7.49
N VAL A 73 7.85 -32.23 8.06
CA VAL A 73 7.60 -30.84 7.67
C VAL A 73 8.86 -30.30 7.01
N VAL A 74 8.71 -29.87 5.78
CA VAL A 74 9.78 -29.26 5.00
C VAL A 74 9.46 -27.79 4.82
N ASP A 75 10.39 -26.91 5.20
CA ASP A 75 10.28 -25.49 4.91
C ASP A 75 10.15 -25.28 3.40
N ALA A 76 9.19 -24.48 2.98
CA ALA A 76 9.02 -24.14 1.58
C ALA A 76 10.14 -23.25 1.01
N GLY A 77 10.98 -22.72 1.88
CA GLY A 77 11.90 -21.65 1.54
C GLY A 77 11.19 -20.32 1.27
N VAL A 78 11.95 -19.25 1.25
CA VAL A 78 11.42 -17.92 0.94
C VAL A 78 11.84 -17.53 -0.47
N ASP A 79 10.86 -17.32 -1.35
CA ASP A 79 11.12 -16.71 -2.66
C ASP A 79 11.31 -15.19 -2.47
N ALA A 80 12.55 -14.75 -2.44
CA ALA A 80 12.95 -13.36 -2.23
C ALA A 80 14.19 -13.02 -3.09
N PRO A 81 14.05 -13.00 -4.43
CA PRO A 81 15.16 -12.62 -5.29
C PRO A 81 15.57 -11.16 -5.05
N PRO A 82 16.83 -10.79 -5.34
CA PRO A 82 17.24 -9.40 -5.38
C PRO A 82 16.35 -8.60 -6.35
N ARG A 83 15.66 -7.58 -5.83
CA ARG A 83 14.63 -6.84 -6.56
C ARG A 83 14.81 -5.34 -6.44
N VAL A 84 14.40 -4.62 -7.48
CA VAL A 84 14.12 -3.19 -7.42
C VAL A 84 12.63 -2.98 -7.68
N LEU A 85 11.94 -2.39 -6.72
CA LEU A 85 10.55 -1.95 -6.87
C LEU A 85 10.56 -0.48 -7.28
N PHE A 86 10.29 -0.23 -8.56
CA PHE A 86 10.43 1.07 -9.19
C PHE A 86 9.09 1.83 -9.29
N GLY A 87 9.13 3.16 -9.16
CA GLY A 87 7.97 4.01 -9.35
C GLY A 87 6.98 3.99 -8.19
N VAL A 88 7.46 3.88 -6.95
CA VAL A 88 6.59 3.81 -5.76
C VAL A 88 6.20 5.21 -5.31
N HIS A 89 4.90 5.51 -5.25
CA HIS A 89 4.39 6.81 -4.79
C HIS A 89 4.61 7.03 -3.29
N PRO A 90 4.67 8.29 -2.80
CA PRO A 90 4.93 8.61 -1.39
C PRO A 90 3.98 7.89 -0.43
N CYS A 91 2.68 7.86 -0.73
CA CYS A 91 1.69 7.17 0.10
C CYS A 91 1.92 5.65 0.18
N ASP A 92 2.42 5.02 -0.88
CA ASP A 92 2.77 3.61 -0.90
C ASP A 92 4.08 3.33 -0.14
N VAL A 93 5.09 4.22 -0.24
CA VAL A 93 6.30 4.15 0.59
C VAL A 93 5.93 4.24 2.08
N ASN A 94 5.09 5.21 2.46
CA ASN A 94 4.56 5.30 3.83
C ASN A 94 3.76 4.04 4.21
N GLY A 95 3.00 3.47 3.26
CA GLY A 95 2.28 2.21 3.46
C GLY A 95 3.20 1.05 3.79
N LEU A 96 4.34 0.92 3.10
CA LEU A 96 5.35 -0.10 3.39
C LEU A 96 5.96 0.09 4.78
N GLN A 97 6.26 1.33 5.21
CA GLN A 97 6.74 1.61 6.56
C GLN A 97 5.73 1.20 7.65
N LEU A 98 4.42 1.40 7.40
CA LEU A 98 3.38 0.94 8.32
C LEU A 98 3.28 -0.59 8.36
N MET A 99 3.52 -1.26 7.24
CA MET A 99 3.63 -2.73 7.18
C MET A 99 4.90 -3.23 7.89
N ASP A 100 6.03 -2.53 7.74
CA ASP A 100 7.28 -2.83 8.45
C ASP A 100 7.06 -2.83 9.97
N ASN A 101 6.30 -1.89 10.53
CA ASN A 101 5.95 -1.86 11.96
C ASN A 101 5.20 -3.13 12.42
N VAL A 102 4.37 -3.71 11.53
CA VAL A 102 3.60 -4.93 11.83
C VAL A 102 4.46 -6.18 11.70
N PHE A 103 5.21 -6.29 10.59
CA PHE A 103 5.87 -7.55 10.20
C PHE A 103 7.34 -7.64 10.62
N LEU A 104 7.99 -6.53 10.98
CA LEU A 104 9.40 -6.49 11.41
C LEU A 104 9.56 -6.12 12.89
N GLY A 105 8.45 -6.13 13.66
CA GLY A 105 8.47 -5.83 15.09
C GLY A 105 9.18 -6.91 15.94
N GLU A 106 8.73 -7.09 17.18
CA GLU A 106 9.34 -8.00 18.16
C GLU A 106 9.43 -9.45 17.67
N ASN A 107 8.45 -9.92 16.91
CA ASN A 107 8.44 -11.24 16.30
C ASN A 107 8.34 -11.08 14.77
N PRO A 108 9.47 -10.90 14.08
CA PRO A 108 9.45 -10.60 12.65
C PRO A 108 8.96 -11.80 11.83
N ASP A 109 8.09 -11.51 10.86
CA ASP A 109 7.68 -12.49 9.86
C ASP A 109 8.85 -12.79 8.91
N PRO A 110 9.37 -14.03 8.86
CA PRO A 110 10.57 -14.33 8.10
C PRO A 110 10.39 -14.15 6.58
N TYR A 111 9.18 -14.38 6.06
CA TYR A 111 8.88 -14.27 4.63
C TYR A 111 8.82 -12.81 4.18
N TYR A 112 8.13 -11.97 4.94
CA TYR A 112 8.07 -10.53 4.70
C TYR A 112 9.47 -9.91 4.85
N LYS A 113 10.19 -10.25 5.92
CA LYS A 113 11.54 -9.76 6.20
C LYS A 113 12.50 -10.05 5.06
N ALA A 114 12.57 -11.30 4.59
CA ALA A 114 13.50 -11.68 3.52
C ALA A 114 13.23 -10.89 2.23
N ARG A 115 11.94 -10.69 1.84
CA ARG A 115 11.60 -9.88 0.67
C ARG A 115 11.93 -8.41 0.89
N ARG A 116 11.68 -7.88 2.10
CA ARG A 116 11.94 -6.47 2.43
C ARG A 116 13.43 -6.14 2.40
N GLU A 117 14.28 -7.03 2.91
CA GLU A 117 15.73 -6.89 2.92
C GLU A 117 16.36 -7.03 1.53
N ASN A 118 15.76 -7.83 0.65
CA ASN A 118 16.24 -8.06 -0.71
C ASN A 118 15.64 -7.12 -1.77
N THR A 119 14.77 -6.19 -1.38
CA THR A 119 14.12 -5.26 -2.32
C THR A 119 14.56 -3.83 -2.07
N LEU A 120 15.13 -3.20 -3.10
CA LEU A 120 15.37 -1.76 -3.14
C LEU A 120 14.11 -1.04 -3.61
N VAL A 121 13.80 0.10 -3.00
CA VAL A 121 12.64 0.90 -3.34
C VAL A 121 13.08 2.18 -4.06
N VAL A 122 12.65 2.34 -5.30
CA VAL A 122 12.80 3.57 -6.07
C VAL A 122 11.45 4.28 -6.11
N GLY A 123 11.32 5.33 -5.30
CA GLY A 123 10.12 6.16 -5.24
C GLY A 123 10.06 7.19 -6.35
N ILE A 124 8.86 7.69 -6.62
CA ILE A 124 8.61 8.79 -7.56
C ILE A 124 7.53 9.73 -7.03
N SER A 125 7.68 11.02 -7.34
CA SER A 125 6.59 11.99 -7.12
C SER A 125 5.36 11.65 -7.97
N CYS A 126 4.17 11.99 -7.47
CA CYS A 126 2.91 11.70 -8.14
C CYS A 126 2.09 12.99 -8.35
N THR A 127 1.01 12.87 -9.10
CA THR A 127 -0.05 13.89 -9.18
C THR A 127 -1.26 13.38 -8.39
N PRO A 128 -1.82 14.17 -7.45
CA PRO A 128 -3.00 13.76 -6.70
C PRO A 128 -4.19 13.55 -7.63
N THR A 129 -5.03 12.59 -7.28
CA THR A 129 -6.31 12.36 -7.94
C THR A 129 -7.44 12.91 -7.07
N ASP A 130 -8.64 12.96 -7.63
CA ASP A 130 -9.88 13.37 -6.93
C ASP A 130 -10.23 12.52 -5.70
N THR A 131 -9.70 11.30 -5.63
CA THR A 131 -9.91 10.38 -4.50
C THR A 131 -8.78 10.39 -3.48
N CYS A 132 -7.65 11.06 -3.76
CA CYS A 132 -6.52 11.15 -2.84
C CYS A 132 -6.82 12.11 -1.67
N PHE A 133 -6.46 11.71 -0.47
CA PHE A 133 -6.47 12.51 0.75
C PHE A 133 -5.25 12.21 1.64
N CYS A 134 -4.12 11.87 1.02
CA CYS A 134 -2.89 11.54 1.74
C CYS A 134 -2.30 12.75 2.48
N ASN A 135 -2.56 13.97 2.02
CA ASN A 135 -2.24 15.21 2.72
C ASN A 135 -2.87 15.30 4.13
N ALA A 136 -4.04 14.67 4.36
CA ALA A 136 -4.69 14.62 5.67
C ALA A 136 -3.89 13.81 6.72
N TRP A 137 -3.00 12.93 6.27
CA TRP A 137 -2.17 12.08 7.12
C TRP A 137 -0.68 12.39 7.02
N GLY A 138 -0.28 13.41 6.26
CA GLY A 138 1.13 13.74 5.99
C GLY A 138 1.87 12.61 5.24
N THR A 139 1.15 11.84 4.41
CA THR A 139 1.69 10.74 3.61
C THR A 139 1.78 11.06 2.12
N ASP A 140 1.51 12.30 1.77
CA ASP A 140 1.72 12.92 0.46
C ASP A 140 3.20 13.15 0.14
N GLU A 141 4.04 13.15 1.17
CA GLU A 141 5.50 13.18 1.06
C GLU A 141 6.14 12.05 1.87
N THR A 142 7.40 11.73 1.58
CA THR A 142 8.16 10.73 2.32
C THR A 142 9.63 11.11 2.42
N HIS A 143 10.23 10.86 3.56
CA HIS A 143 11.65 11.14 3.83
C HIS A 143 12.47 9.88 4.08
N TRP A 144 11.79 8.73 4.26
CA TRP A 144 12.36 7.44 4.64
C TRP A 144 11.64 6.30 3.92
N GLY A 145 12.20 5.09 3.99
CA GLY A 145 11.55 3.87 3.47
C GLY A 145 11.80 3.62 1.99
N PHE A 146 12.69 4.41 1.37
CA PHE A 146 13.15 4.25 0.00
C PHE A 146 14.68 4.30 -0.08
N ASP A 147 15.26 3.79 -1.15
CA ASP A 147 16.69 3.88 -1.46
C ASP A 147 17.00 5.08 -2.35
N ILE A 148 16.16 5.29 -3.37
CA ILE A 148 16.23 6.39 -4.32
C ILE A 148 14.82 6.99 -4.44
N PHE A 149 14.70 8.31 -4.51
CA PHE A 149 13.44 8.99 -4.80
C PHE A 149 13.62 10.01 -5.92
N LEU A 150 12.77 9.91 -6.93
CA LEU A 150 12.78 10.74 -8.13
C LEU A 150 11.65 11.78 -8.05
N SER A 151 12.00 13.05 -7.83
CA SER A 151 11.01 14.13 -7.90
C SER A 151 11.04 14.75 -9.29
N ASP A 152 9.90 14.71 -9.96
CA ASP A 152 9.74 15.21 -11.33
C ASP A 152 9.77 16.74 -11.37
N LEU A 153 10.78 17.33 -12.04
CA LEU A 153 10.89 18.77 -12.24
C LEU A 153 10.64 19.18 -13.70
N GLY A 154 10.03 18.32 -14.51
CA GLY A 154 9.82 18.54 -15.93
C GLY A 154 10.88 17.85 -16.79
N PRO A 155 11.96 18.51 -17.22
CA PRO A 155 13.00 17.86 -18.03
C PRO A 155 13.90 16.92 -17.22
N ASP A 156 14.02 17.15 -15.91
CA ASP A 156 14.93 16.46 -15.02
C ASP A 156 14.19 15.84 -13.83
N TYR A 157 14.82 14.84 -13.22
CA TYR A 157 14.49 14.39 -11.86
C TYR A 157 15.44 14.98 -10.82
N PHE A 158 14.88 15.54 -9.75
CA PHE A 158 15.63 15.80 -8.53
C PHE A 158 15.73 14.47 -7.76
N VAL A 159 16.96 14.02 -7.51
CA VAL A 159 17.22 12.69 -6.94
C VAL A 159 17.59 12.80 -5.49
N SER A 160 16.78 12.19 -4.63
CA SER A 160 17.09 12.00 -3.21
C SER A 160 17.53 10.56 -2.98
N VAL A 161 18.68 10.36 -2.33
CA VAL A 161 19.23 9.03 -2.03
C VAL A 161 19.27 8.83 -0.52
N ARG A 162 18.85 7.63 -0.07
CA ARG A 162 18.77 7.28 1.36
C ARG A 162 19.55 6.04 1.75
N SER A 163 20.14 5.31 0.79
CA SER A 163 21.01 4.18 1.08
C SER A 163 22.32 4.27 0.29
N VAL A 164 23.38 3.67 0.84
CA VAL A 164 24.69 3.57 0.16
C VAL A 164 24.54 2.84 -1.17
N LYS A 165 23.75 1.74 -1.18
CA LYS A 165 23.49 0.96 -2.39
C LYS A 165 22.76 1.77 -3.45
N GLY A 166 21.80 2.60 -3.05
CA GLY A 166 21.13 3.54 -3.97
C GLY A 166 22.09 4.53 -4.60
N ALA A 167 23.04 5.09 -3.84
CA ALA A 167 24.07 5.98 -4.35
C ALA A 167 24.97 5.26 -5.38
N GLU A 168 25.48 4.10 -5.03
CA GLU A 168 26.34 3.29 -5.91
C GLU A 168 25.65 2.93 -7.23
N LEU A 169 24.35 2.63 -7.20
CA LEU A 169 23.58 2.31 -8.40
C LEU A 169 23.38 3.52 -9.31
N ILE A 170 23.11 4.70 -8.74
CA ILE A 170 23.05 5.94 -9.52
C ILE A 170 24.39 6.20 -10.19
N ASP A 171 25.48 6.20 -9.43
CA ASP A 171 26.83 6.50 -9.95
C ASP A 171 27.27 5.51 -11.03
N ARG A 172 26.83 4.26 -10.96
CA ARG A 172 27.21 3.19 -11.89
C ARG A 172 26.41 3.21 -13.20
N HIS A 173 25.11 3.52 -13.11
CA HIS A 173 24.19 3.22 -14.21
C HIS A 173 23.65 4.46 -14.92
N VAL A 174 23.79 5.66 -14.36
CA VAL A 174 23.26 6.87 -14.98
C VAL A 174 24.15 8.08 -14.76
N GLU A 175 24.31 8.88 -15.79
CA GLU A 175 24.98 10.17 -15.67
C GLU A 175 24.14 11.12 -14.84
N SER A 176 24.73 11.65 -13.78
CA SER A 176 24.09 12.62 -12.89
C SER A 176 24.92 13.90 -12.76
N ARG A 177 24.27 15.00 -12.50
CA ARG A 177 24.94 16.29 -12.24
C ARG A 177 24.65 16.80 -10.83
N GLN A 178 25.52 17.67 -10.34
CA GLN A 178 25.35 18.36 -9.08
C GLN A 178 24.10 19.23 -9.10
N ILE A 179 23.47 19.38 -7.92
CA ILE A 179 22.32 20.25 -7.71
C ILE A 179 22.79 21.71 -7.67
N THR A 180 22.06 22.59 -8.35
CA THR A 180 22.25 24.04 -8.30
C THR A 180 21.20 24.71 -7.44
N ASP A 181 21.39 25.98 -7.11
CA ASP A 181 20.39 26.80 -6.40
C ASP A 181 19.08 26.92 -7.21
N ASP A 182 19.18 26.95 -8.54
CA ASP A 182 18.02 26.97 -9.43
C ASP A 182 17.21 25.66 -9.34
N ASP A 183 17.88 24.51 -9.31
CA ASP A 183 17.23 23.21 -9.14
C ASP A 183 16.51 23.13 -7.79
N THR A 184 17.12 23.67 -6.75
CA THR A 184 16.52 23.71 -5.41
C THR A 184 15.28 24.59 -5.40
N ARG A 185 15.31 25.75 -6.05
CA ARG A 185 14.14 26.63 -6.19
C ARG A 185 13.02 25.94 -6.98
N ARG A 186 13.33 25.33 -8.12
CA ARG A 186 12.36 24.55 -8.93
C ARG A 186 11.73 23.42 -8.12
N PHE A 187 12.51 22.68 -7.36
CA PHE A 187 12.01 21.62 -6.47
C PHE A 187 11.02 22.19 -5.44
N GLN A 188 11.33 23.31 -4.81
CA GLN A 188 10.43 23.97 -3.86
C GLN A 188 9.13 24.43 -4.52
N GLU A 189 9.20 25.03 -5.71
CA GLU A 189 8.04 25.47 -6.48
C GLU A 189 7.14 24.31 -6.88
N VAL A 190 7.71 23.19 -7.34
CA VAL A 190 6.96 21.96 -7.70
C VAL A 190 6.30 21.39 -6.46
N THR A 191 7.02 21.30 -5.33
CA THR A 191 6.49 20.79 -4.07
C THR A 191 5.33 21.64 -3.55
N THR A 192 5.44 22.97 -3.65
CA THR A 192 4.38 23.89 -3.24
C THR A 192 3.13 23.68 -4.10
N ARG A 193 3.27 23.67 -5.42
CA ARG A 193 2.15 23.42 -6.35
C ARG A 193 1.49 22.07 -6.13
N PHE A 194 2.30 21.03 -5.83
CA PHE A 194 1.78 19.71 -5.49
C PHE A 194 0.89 19.77 -4.25
N LYS A 195 1.33 20.43 -3.17
CA LYS A 195 0.54 20.59 -1.93
C LYS A 195 -0.75 21.38 -2.16
N GLU A 196 -0.71 22.38 -3.02
CA GLU A 196 -1.87 23.19 -3.39
C GLU A 196 -2.87 22.45 -4.31
N SER A 197 -2.45 21.38 -4.98
CA SER A 197 -3.28 20.62 -5.93
C SER A 197 -4.23 19.61 -5.26
N PHE A 198 -4.11 19.40 -3.94
CA PHE A 198 -5.04 18.54 -3.22
C PHE A 198 -6.41 19.20 -3.04
N PRO A 199 -7.50 18.41 -3.00
CA PRO A 199 -8.78 18.89 -2.50
C PRO A 199 -8.65 19.49 -1.10
N ALA A 200 -9.67 20.24 -0.66
CA ALA A 200 -9.69 20.83 0.68
C ALA A 200 -9.29 19.79 1.75
N PRO A 201 -8.37 20.12 2.66
CA PRO A 201 -7.83 19.16 3.60
C PRO A 201 -8.93 18.64 4.54
N LEU A 202 -9.00 17.32 4.67
CA LEU A 202 -9.84 16.67 5.66
C LEU A 202 -9.22 16.91 7.05
N ASP A 203 -9.97 17.51 7.96
CA ASP A 203 -9.52 17.66 9.36
C ASP A 203 -9.60 16.30 10.07
N THR A 204 -8.45 15.76 10.39
CA THR A 204 -8.31 14.48 11.10
C THR A 204 -7.72 14.63 12.50
N SER A 205 -7.48 15.85 12.97
CA SER A 205 -6.79 16.17 14.23
C SER A 205 -7.48 15.57 15.46
N GLN A 206 -8.81 15.51 15.46
CA GLN A 206 -9.64 15.00 16.55
C GLN A 206 -10.25 13.63 16.24
N LEU A 207 -9.83 12.96 15.15
CA LEU A 207 -10.49 11.75 14.68
C LEU A 207 -10.51 10.61 15.71
N PRO A 208 -9.47 10.33 16.50
CA PRO A 208 -9.53 9.30 17.54
C PRO A 208 -10.61 9.58 18.60
N LEU A 209 -10.69 10.81 19.08
CA LEU A 209 -11.71 11.22 20.05
C LEU A 209 -13.13 11.21 19.45
N LEU A 210 -13.24 11.60 18.20
CA LEU A 210 -14.49 11.52 17.45
C LEU A 210 -14.97 10.07 17.33
N LEU A 211 -14.10 9.14 16.99
CA LEU A 211 -14.43 7.72 16.91
C LEU A 211 -14.90 7.18 18.26
N ASP A 212 -14.22 7.52 19.38
CA ASP A 212 -14.68 7.14 20.72
C ASP A 212 -16.08 7.67 21.02
N ALA A 213 -16.35 8.94 20.74
CA ALA A 213 -17.64 9.57 20.97
C ALA A 213 -18.76 9.03 20.05
N LYS A 214 -18.41 8.53 18.86
CA LYS A 214 -19.36 8.06 17.82
C LYS A 214 -19.40 6.54 17.69
N PHE A 215 -18.99 5.81 18.73
CA PHE A 215 -18.98 4.34 18.70
C PHE A 215 -20.36 3.75 18.39
N ASP A 216 -21.42 4.30 18.94
CA ASP A 216 -22.81 3.85 18.75
C ASP A 216 -23.61 4.76 17.79
N SER A 217 -22.94 5.44 16.86
CA SER A 217 -23.59 6.28 15.84
C SER A 217 -24.37 5.43 14.83
N SER A 218 -25.57 5.93 14.41
CA SER A 218 -26.37 5.33 13.33
C SER A 218 -25.67 5.30 11.98
N VAL A 219 -24.67 6.14 11.77
CA VAL A 219 -23.82 6.13 10.56
C VAL A 219 -23.27 4.73 10.27
N TRP A 220 -22.97 3.93 11.28
CA TRP A 220 -22.46 2.58 11.07
C TRP A 220 -23.54 1.63 10.53
N ASP A 221 -24.79 1.79 10.93
CA ASP A 221 -25.91 1.00 10.41
C ASP A 221 -26.21 1.38 8.97
N GLU A 222 -26.27 2.68 8.64
CA GLU A 222 -26.43 3.20 7.28
C GLU A 222 -25.33 2.68 6.33
N LEU A 223 -24.08 2.73 6.78
CA LEU A 223 -22.95 2.15 6.03
C LEU A 223 -23.07 0.64 5.88
N GLY A 224 -23.58 -0.05 6.91
CA GLY A 224 -23.82 -1.49 6.88
C GLY A 224 -24.89 -1.89 5.86
N GLU A 225 -25.93 -1.08 5.68
CA GLU A 225 -26.96 -1.30 4.66
C GLU A 225 -26.40 -1.15 3.24
N ARG A 226 -25.59 -0.13 3.00
CA ARG A 226 -24.93 0.12 1.71
C ARG A 226 -23.82 -0.89 1.38
N CYS A 227 -23.06 -1.33 2.37
CA CYS A 227 -21.87 -2.15 2.19
C CYS A 227 -22.18 -3.55 1.63
N LEU A 228 -21.52 -3.94 0.54
CA LEU A 228 -21.65 -5.26 -0.07
C LEU A 228 -20.80 -6.34 0.62
N SER A 229 -19.97 -6.01 1.60
CA SER A 229 -19.00 -6.92 2.26
C SER A 229 -18.07 -7.68 1.28
N CYS A 230 -17.81 -7.08 0.11
CA CYS A 230 -17.02 -7.72 -0.96
C CYS A 230 -15.51 -7.78 -0.69
N GLY A 231 -14.99 -7.06 0.33
CA GLY A 231 -13.57 -7.04 0.69
C GLY A 231 -12.68 -6.19 -0.23
N ALA A 232 -13.15 -5.66 -1.34
CA ALA A 232 -12.35 -4.90 -2.31
C ALA A 232 -11.52 -3.78 -1.65
N CYS A 233 -12.13 -3.02 -0.72
CA CYS A 233 -11.46 -1.95 0.01
C CYS A 233 -10.25 -2.41 0.86
N SER A 234 -10.18 -3.68 1.25
CA SER A 234 -9.05 -4.28 1.97
C SER A 234 -8.00 -4.82 1.01
N MET A 235 -8.43 -5.43 -0.10
CA MET A 235 -7.53 -6.02 -1.10
C MET A 235 -6.65 -4.95 -1.75
N VAL A 236 -7.24 -3.81 -2.13
CA VAL A 236 -6.51 -2.70 -2.75
C VAL A 236 -5.78 -1.78 -1.76
N CYS A 237 -5.88 -2.03 -0.45
CA CYS A 237 -5.28 -1.15 0.55
C CYS A 237 -3.81 -1.50 0.79
N PRO A 238 -2.89 -0.51 0.72
CA PRO A 238 -1.46 -0.75 0.94
C PRO A 238 -1.12 -1.18 2.37
N THR A 239 -2.01 -0.90 3.31
CA THR A 239 -1.79 -1.16 4.74
C THR A 239 -2.74 -2.19 5.34
N CYS A 240 -3.55 -2.90 4.54
CA CYS A 240 -4.31 -4.05 5.02
C CYS A 240 -3.46 -5.31 4.93
N TYR A 241 -3.38 -6.03 6.04
CA TYR A 241 -2.53 -7.21 6.21
C TYR A 241 -3.28 -8.45 6.74
N CYS A 242 -4.61 -8.45 6.67
CA CYS A 242 -5.40 -9.63 7.01
C CYS A 242 -5.05 -10.80 6.09
N PHE A 243 -4.82 -11.95 6.66
CA PHE A 243 -4.58 -13.20 5.94
C PHE A 243 -5.23 -14.37 6.66
N ASP A 244 -5.43 -15.45 5.94
CA ASP A 244 -5.80 -16.77 6.44
C ASP A 244 -4.68 -17.77 6.13
N VAL A 245 -4.59 -18.82 6.92
CA VAL A 245 -3.63 -19.93 6.74
C VAL A 245 -4.41 -21.20 6.49
N LYS A 246 -4.17 -21.83 5.36
CA LYS A 246 -4.89 -23.03 4.90
C LYS A 246 -3.93 -24.17 4.60
N ASP A 247 -4.32 -25.38 4.99
CA ASP A 247 -3.67 -26.59 4.54
C ASP A 247 -4.39 -27.10 3.28
N VAL A 248 -3.62 -27.33 2.23
CA VAL A 248 -4.09 -27.81 0.94
C VAL A 248 -3.40 -29.15 0.67
N LEU A 249 -4.18 -30.22 0.68
CA LEU A 249 -3.65 -31.56 0.38
C LEU A 249 -3.35 -31.71 -1.10
N ASP A 250 -2.29 -32.44 -1.40
CA ASP A 250 -2.00 -32.91 -2.75
C ASP A 250 -3.09 -33.89 -3.23
N PRO A 251 -3.34 -34.05 -4.54
CA PRO A 251 -4.40 -34.90 -5.06
C PRO A 251 -4.28 -36.41 -4.66
N ASP A 252 -3.06 -36.88 -4.40
CA ASP A 252 -2.76 -38.24 -3.96
C ASP A 252 -2.88 -38.42 -2.44
N HIS A 253 -3.08 -37.33 -1.68
CA HIS A 253 -3.12 -37.30 -0.22
C HIS A 253 -1.83 -37.76 0.49
N GLU A 254 -0.71 -37.90 -0.22
CA GLU A 254 0.58 -38.27 0.38
C GLU A 254 1.30 -37.09 1.02
N GLY A 255 0.84 -35.86 0.76
CA GLY A 255 1.38 -34.65 1.31
C GLY A 255 0.45 -33.45 1.09
N GLY A 256 1.02 -32.27 1.28
CA GLY A 256 0.30 -31.02 1.07
C GLY A 256 1.18 -29.81 1.31
N GLU A 257 0.56 -28.67 1.18
CA GLU A 257 1.18 -27.39 1.48
C GLU A 257 0.35 -26.58 2.46
N ARG A 258 1.02 -25.84 3.34
CA ARG A 258 0.40 -24.77 4.12
C ARG A 258 0.61 -23.47 3.38
N VAL A 259 -0.49 -22.80 3.09
CA VAL A 259 -0.49 -21.53 2.34
C VAL A 259 -1.04 -20.40 3.18
N ARG A 260 -0.44 -19.23 3.07
CA ARG A 260 -1.01 -17.97 3.51
C ARG A 260 -1.70 -17.31 2.33
N VAL A 261 -2.94 -16.88 2.51
CA VAL A 261 -3.74 -16.19 1.49
C VAL A 261 -4.28 -14.88 2.06
N TRP A 262 -4.36 -13.83 1.25
CA TRP A 262 -4.99 -12.60 1.71
C TRP A 262 -6.43 -12.86 2.12
N ASP A 263 -6.84 -12.19 3.18
CA ASP A 263 -8.20 -12.23 3.70
C ASP A 263 -8.68 -10.81 3.99
N SER A 264 -9.92 -10.65 4.39
CA SER A 264 -10.53 -9.36 4.62
C SER A 264 -11.39 -9.34 5.88
N CYS A 265 -11.15 -8.35 6.74
CA CYS A 265 -12.04 -8.07 7.87
C CYS A 265 -13.48 -7.73 7.45
N MET A 266 -13.73 -7.53 6.15
CA MET A 266 -15.07 -7.32 5.58
C MET A 266 -15.80 -8.62 5.28
N PHE A 267 -15.09 -9.76 5.16
CA PHE A 267 -15.73 -11.06 4.94
C PHE A 267 -16.43 -11.54 6.23
N ARG A 268 -17.56 -12.19 6.04
CA ARG A 268 -18.35 -12.68 7.18
C ARG A 268 -17.55 -13.66 8.02
N ASP A 269 -16.88 -14.60 7.36
CA ASP A 269 -16.22 -15.72 8.02
C ASP A 269 -14.88 -15.35 8.67
N PHE A 270 -14.31 -14.17 8.34
CA PHE A 270 -13.06 -13.70 8.95
C PHE A 270 -13.09 -13.61 10.47
N ALA A 271 -14.25 -13.33 11.07
CA ALA A 271 -14.42 -13.23 12.52
C ALA A 271 -15.18 -14.42 13.11
N ALA A 272 -15.41 -15.47 12.32
CA ALA A 272 -16.04 -16.69 12.79
C ALA A 272 -15.06 -17.51 13.62
N VAL A 273 -15.56 -18.09 14.70
CA VAL A 273 -14.82 -19.01 15.58
C VAL A 273 -15.61 -20.30 15.77
N ALA A 274 -15.03 -21.25 16.50
CA ALA A 274 -15.68 -22.52 16.80
C ALA A 274 -17.12 -22.33 17.34
N HIS A 275 -17.97 -23.34 17.11
CA HIS A 275 -19.37 -23.36 17.50
C HIS A 275 -20.28 -22.33 16.80
N GLY A 276 -19.85 -21.79 15.66
CA GLY A 276 -20.68 -20.88 14.85
C GLY A 276 -20.81 -19.46 15.42
N VAL A 277 -20.02 -19.12 16.42
CA VAL A 277 -19.99 -17.75 16.96
C VAL A 277 -19.22 -16.84 16.02
N ASN A 278 -19.72 -15.63 15.79
CA ASN A 278 -19.08 -14.62 14.97
C ASN A 278 -19.08 -13.27 15.68
N PHE A 279 -17.91 -12.75 15.98
CA PHE A 279 -17.78 -11.47 16.70
C PHE A 279 -18.16 -10.24 15.85
N ARG A 280 -18.31 -10.40 14.52
CA ARG A 280 -18.66 -9.32 13.59
C ARG A 280 -19.66 -9.81 12.55
N GLU A 281 -20.81 -10.29 13.01
CA GLU A 281 -21.83 -10.91 12.17
C GLU A 281 -22.49 -9.93 11.21
N SER A 282 -22.82 -8.70 11.67
CA SER A 282 -23.48 -7.69 10.85
C SER A 282 -22.47 -6.97 9.92
N ARG A 283 -22.95 -6.49 8.76
CA ARG A 283 -22.16 -5.64 7.87
C ARG A 283 -21.73 -4.34 8.55
N ALA A 284 -22.62 -3.74 9.35
CA ALA A 284 -22.34 -2.55 10.13
C ALA A 284 -21.14 -2.76 11.08
N SER A 285 -21.12 -3.87 11.83
CA SER A 285 -20.00 -4.19 12.73
C SER A 285 -18.67 -4.37 11.99
N ARG A 286 -18.68 -4.95 10.78
CA ARG A 286 -17.47 -5.12 9.96
C ARG A 286 -16.96 -3.79 9.40
N VAL A 287 -17.85 -2.93 8.90
CA VAL A 287 -17.48 -1.58 8.43
C VAL A 287 -16.93 -0.77 9.60
N LYS A 288 -17.65 -0.71 10.74
CA LYS A 288 -17.19 -0.04 11.97
C LYS A 288 -15.80 -0.52 12.37
N TYR A 289 -15.61 -1.83 12.49
CA TYR A 289 -14.30 -2.42 12.85
C TYR A 289 -13.18 -1.96 11.91
N ARG A 290 -13.42 -1.91 10.58
CA ARG A 290 -12.41 -1.47 9.62
C ARG A 290 -11.93 -0.04 9.90
N TYR A 291 -12.85 0.89 10.20
CA TYR A 291 -12.49 2.27 10.52
C TYR A 291 -11.75 2.36 11.86
N TYR A 292 -12.25 1.69 12.90
CA TYR A 292 -11.59 1.67 14.20
C TYR A 292 -10.20 1.06 14.12
N HIS A 293 -10.03 -0.07 13.42
CA HIS A 293 -8.72 -0.68 13.24
C HIS A 293 -7.72 0.26 12.57
N LYS A 294 -8.16 1.02 11.56
CA LYS A 294 -7.27 1.88 10.77
C LYS A 294 -6.97 3.23 11.40
N GLN A 295 -7.95 3.88 11.98
CA GLN A 295 -7.82 5.25 12.45
C GLN A 295 -7.69 5.38 13.97
N TRP A 296 -7.89 4.29 14.72
CA TRP A 296 -7.85 4.29 16.17
C TRP A 296 -6.96 3.19 16.75
N GLY A 297 -7.23 1.92 16.46
CA GLY A 297 -6.60 0.78 17.12
C GLY A 297 -5.09 0.64 16.84
N TYR A 298 -4.62 1.07 15.68
CA TYR A 298 -3.20 1.07 15.36
C TYR A 298 -2.42 2.21 16.06
N LEU A 299 -3.11 3.33 16.31
CA LEU A 299 -2.54 4.54 16.90
C LEU A 299 -1.97 4.29 18.30
N SER A 300 -2.66 3.49 19.12
CA SER A 300 -2.25 3.20 20.51
C SER A 300 -0.89 2.49 20.62
N LYS A 301 -0.49 1.75 19.58
CA LYS A 301 0.76 0.99 19.57
C LYS A 301 1.89 1.70 18.80
N PHE A 302 1.55 2.41 17.74
CA PHE A 302 2.54 2.91 16.77
C PHE A 302 2.49 4.43 16.59
N GLU A 303 1.65 5.13 17.36
CA GLU A 303 1.49 6.61 17.33
C GLU A 303 1.15 7.16 15.93
N ARG A 304 0.67 6.31 15.04
CA ARG A 304 0.27 6.63 13.67
C ARG A 304 -1.03 5.90 13.31
N VAL A 305 -1.81 6.50 12.44
CA VAL A 305 -2.96 5.81 11.84
C VAL A 305 -2.49 4.82 10.76
N LEU A 306 -3.27 3.76 10.56
CA LEU A 306 -2.98 2.75 9.54
C LEU A 306 -3.59 3.11 8.17
N CYS A 307 -3.88 4.36 7.91
CA CYS A 307 -4.39 4.87 6.64
C CYS A 307 -3.38 5.85 6.03
N VAL A 308 -3.09 5.70 4.75
CA VAL A 308 -2.19 6.58 3.99
C VAL A 308 -2.94 7.47 2.99
N GLY A 309 -4.26 7.52 3.02
CA GLY A 309 -5.07 8.41 2.18
C GLY A 309 -4.93 8.23 0.66
N CYS A 310 -4.46 7.08 0.18
CA CYS A 310 -4.17 6.84 -1.25
C CYS A 310 -5.42 6.75 -2.16
N GLY A 311 -6.64 6.76 -1.62
CA GLY A 311 -7.89 6.75 -2.39
C GLY A 311 -8.27 5.43 -3.08
N ARG A 312 -7.40 4.39 -3.14
CA ARG A 312 -7.72 3.12 -3.82
C ARG A 312 -9.02 2.47 -3.32
N CYS A 313 -9.28 2.52 -2.02
CA CYS A 313 -10.49 1.93 -1.45
C CYS A 313 -11.77 2.67 -1.89
N THR A 314 -11.71 3.96 -2.15
CA THR A 314 -12.79 4.75 -2.73
C THR A 314 -13.08 4.29 -4.16
N ARG A 315 -12.05 4.21 -5.01
CA ARG A 315 -12.17 3.76 -6.41
C ARG A 315 -12.68 2.32 -6.52
N ALA A 316 -12.29 1.44 -5.61
CA ALA A 316 -12.68 0.03 -5.64
C ALA A 316 -14.04 -0.25 -5.01
N CYS A 317 -14.67 0.71 -4.36
CA CYS A 317 -15.92 0.50 -3.65
C CYS A 317 -17.13 0.63 -4.56
N LEU A 318 -17.75 -0.51 -4.90
CA LEU A 318 -18.98 -0.53 -5.72
C LEU A 318 -20.20 0.13 -5.04
N ALA A 319 -20.16 0.28 -3.71
CA ALA A 319 -21.20 0.96 -2.93
C ALA A 319 -20.91 2.46 -2.70
N GLY A 320 -19.85 2.99 -3.31
CA GLY A 320 -19.48 4.40 -3.19
C GLY A 320 -19.09 4.85 -1.78
N ILE A 321 -18.66 3.94 -0.90
CA ILE A 321 -18.23 4.30 0.47
C ILE A 321 -16.80 4.80 0.41
N ASN A 322 -16.56 6.05 0.81
CA ASN A 322 -15.22 6.62 0.87
C ASN A 322 -14.89 7.18 2.27
N PRO A 323 -13.62 7.12 2.70
CA PRO A 323 -13.25 7.54 4.04
C PRO A 323 -13.49 9.02 4.36
N PRO A 324 -13.21 10.00 3.48
CA PRO A 324 -13.52 11.40 3.73
C PRO A 324 -15.00 11.65 4.06
N GLU A 325 -15.93 11.09 3.28
CA GLU A 325 -17.37 11.24 3.52
C GLU A 325 -17.81 10.61 4.85
N VAL A 326 -17.29 9.43 5.16
CA VAL A 326 -17.59 8.75 6.44
C VAL A 326 -17.11 9.59 7.63
N ILE A 327 -15.92 10.18 7.55
CA ILE A 327 -15.40 11.06 8.60
C ILE A 327 -16.26 12.32 8.71
N ALA A 328 -16.64 12.95 7.60
CA ALA A 328 -17.51 14.12 7.59
C ALA A 328 -18.90 13.80 8.21
N ALA A 329 -19.49 12.65 7.88
CA ALA A 329 -20.76 12.22 8.47
C ALA A 329 -20.65 12.02 9.99
N LEU A 330 -19.56 11.44 10.47
CA LEU A 330 -19.31 11.29 11.91
C LEU A 330 -19.12 12.64 12.62
N GLN A 331 -18.57 13.65 11.92
CA GLN A 331 -18.44 15.02 12.41
C GLN A 331 -19.78 15.76 12.50
N GLY A 332 -20.85 15.20 11.93
CA GLY A 332 -22.20 15.80 11.94
C GLY A 332 -22.46 16.74 10.76
N ALA A 333 -21.61 16.72 9.74
CA ALA A 333 -21.85 17.38 8.47
C ALA A 333 -22.69 16.45 7.59
N THR A 334 -24.02 16.61 7.58
CA THR A 334 -25.01 15.91 6.72
C THR A 334 -24.97 14.37 6.72
N SER A 335 -26.12 13.72 6.47
CA SER A 335 -26.18 12.25 6.32
C SER A 335 -25.31 11.79 5.16
N CYS A 336 -24.81 10.56 5.20
CA CYS A 336 -23.99 9.97 4.12
C CYS A 336 -24.69 9.95 2.75
N GLU A 337 -26.00 10.15 2.68
CA GLU A 337 -26.79 10.21 1.45
C GLU A 337 -26.69 11.55 0.72
N GLU A 338 -26.39 12.66 1.43
CA GLU A 338 -26.32 14.01 0.84
C GLU A 338 -24.94 14.31 0.21
N VAL A 339 -23.94 13.48 0.44
CA VAL A 339 -22.55 13.63 -0.04
C VAL A 339 -22.24 12.71 -1.22
N ALA A 340 -23.24 12.14 -1.90
CA ALA A 340 -22.99 11.31 -3.08
C ALA A 340 -22.42 12.16 -4.24
N PRO A 341 -21.33 11.75 -4.89
CA PRO A 341 -20.79 12.49 -6.03
C PRO A 341 -21.79 12.47 -7.19
N ARG A 342 -21.93 13.61 -7.83
CA ARG A 342 -22.67 13.78 -9.09
C ARG A 342 -21.87 13.20 -10.26
#